data_1642a6b39718b8ff7676547a3545ad3f
#
_entry.id   1642a6b39718b8ff7676547a3545ad3f
#
_cell.length_a   1.000
_cell.length_b   1.000
_cell.length_c   1.000
_cell.angle_alpha   90.00
_cell.angle_beta   90.00
_cell.angle_gamma   90.00
#
_symmetry.space_group_name_H-M   'P 1'
#
loop_
_entity.id
_entity.type
_entity.pdbx_description
1 polymer ?
#
loop_
_entity_poly.entity_id
_entity_poly.type
_entity_poly.pdbx_seq_one_letter_code
_entity_poly.pdbx_strand_id
1 'polypeptide(L)'
;MADTKREIERKYELPELPDAEGPAGLPDLTRARGVASVLAEGVVELDAVYYDTADQRLAAGRLTLRRREGGDDAGWHLKFPVATGIRDELRAPLGDTVPDELVALASSRSLGAPLVPVVRLRTARDVSQLYAADGERLAEVSVDTVRAERLAGAVAGHPATAAWTEVEVELAEGADPAVLDAVEKKLRKAGLRPAVAPSKLSRALQETAPAARAATGPSGTAGDHVLAYLRAQIEAIVTQDPAVRRDLPDSVHQLRVATRRLRSAFRSYRKVLDRSVTDPIGTELRWLAGELGVDRDNEVLTQRLSAHIDDVPRTLLLGPVESRLRIWSVARRSGSRERTLAVLDSERYRTLLTALDALLTEPPLRKGAERTPGTVLPRALLKDYARLARRTEHALSLAPGEERDVALHSARKAAKRARYAAEAATPALGKPADRFRKRVKDVQSTLGDHQDSVVARETLREIGIAAHAAGETAFTWGLLYGEEEARSAALERELTVVWAESSRRKWRSALTG
;
A
#
# COMPACT_ATOMS: atom_id res chain seq x y z
N MET A 1 -6.97 -17.09 14.03
CA MET A 1 -6.28 -15.95 13.38
C MET A 1 -4.86 -15.95 13.88
N ALA A 2 -3.87 -15.86 12.99
CA ALA A 2 -2.48 -15.71 13.38
C ALA A 2 -2.32 -14.44 14.23
N ASP A 3 -1.57 -14.55 15.32
CA ASP A 3 -1.28 -13.41 16.19
C ASP A 3 -0.39 -12.42 15.42
N THR A 4 -0.69 -11.13 15.53
CA THR A 4 0.03 -10.09 14.79
C THR A 4 0.80 -9.21 15.76
N LYS A 5 2.13 -9.23 15.67
CA LYS A 5 3.04 -8.35 16.43
C LYS A 5 3.66 -7.31 15.49
N ARG A 6 3.69 -6.05 15.92
CA ARG A 6 4.48 -5.01 15.23
C ARG A 6 5.88 -4.99 15.83
N GLU A 7 6.87 -5.23 15.01
CA GLU A 7 8.29 -5.15 15.37
C GLU A 7 8.88 -3.84 14.88
N ILE A 8 9.61 -3.17 15.77
CA ILE A 8 10.42 -1.99 15.46
C ILE A 8 11.85 -2.33 15.81
N GLU A 9 12.69 -2.53 14.81
CA GLU A 9 14.05 -3.02 14.99
C GLU A 9 15.08 -2.18 14.23
N ARG A 10 16.30 -2.18 14.72
CA ARG A 10 17.49 -1.70 13.99
C ARG A 10 18.56 -2.77 13.98
N LYS A 11 19.26 -2.89 12.86
CA LYS A 11 20.29 -3.91 12.65
C LYS A 11 21.63 -3.24 12.39
N TYR A 12 22.67 -3.84 12.95
CA TYR A 12 24.04 -3.35 12.83
C TYR A 12 24.99 -4.48 12.48
N GLU A 13 26.03 -4.14 11.73
CA GLU A 13 27.13 -5.02 11.40
C GLU A 13 28.32 -4.67 12.28
N LEU A 14 28.98 -5.71 12.80
CA LEU A 14 30.26 -5.54 13.49
C LEU A 14 31.37 -5.30 12.45
N PRO A 15 32.33 -4.38 12.70
CA PRO A 15 33.49 -4.28 11.86
C PRO A 15 34.28 -5.59 11.91
N GLU A 16 34.78 -6.04 10.75
CA GLU A 16 35.81 -7.09 10.72
C GLU A 16 37.03 -6.57 11.46
N LEU A 17 37.30 -7.07 12.66
CA LEU A 17 38.52 -6.80 13.40
C LEU A 17 39.51 -7.90 13.03
N PRO A 18 40.67 -7.57 12.40
CA PRO A 18 41.60 -8.56 11.87
C PRO A 18 42.22 -9.48 12.92
N ASP A 19 42.23 -9.11 14.21
CA ASP A 19 42.99 -9.76 15.26
C ASP A 19 42.24 -9.95 16.61
N ALA A 20 40.91 -9.91 16.64
CA ALA A 20 40.14 -10.12 17.88
C ALA A 20 39.78 -11.60 18.04
N GLU A 21 40.39 -12.27 19.00
CA GLU A 21 39.93 -13.55 19.52
C GLU A 21 38.60 -13.35 20.26
N GLY A 22 37.50 -13.52 19.53
CA GLY A 22 36.13 -13.44 20.06
C GLY A 22 35.27 -12.32 19.45
N PRO A 23 33.94 -12.40 19.55
CA PRO A 23 33.05 -11.34 19.10
C PRO A 23 33.39 -10.04 19.87
N ALA A 24 33.57 -8.94 19.14
CA ALA A 24 33.70 -7.62 19.75
C ALA A 24 32.51 -7.38 20.66
N GLY A 25 32.75 -7.27 21.96
CA GLY A 25 31.69 -7.12 22.95
C GLY A 25 30.88 -5.85 22.67
N LEU A 26 29.57 -5.89 22.98
CA LEU A 26 28.72 -4.71 22.95
C LEU A 26 29.32 -3.63 23.88
N PRO A 27 29.24 -2.33 23.51
CA PRO A 27 29.61 -1.26 24.44
C PRO A 27 28.68 -1.26 25.65
N ASP A 28 29.11 -0.66 26.75
CA ASP A 28 28.28 -0.44 27.93
C ASP A 28 27.03 0.41 27.57
N LEU A 29 25.89 -0.27 27.40
CA LEU A 29 24.62 0.34 26.99
C LEU A 29 23.89 1.04 28.14
N THR A 30 24.31 0.85 29.41
CA THR A 30 23.79 1.65 30.55
C THR A 30 24.09 3.13 30.38
N ARG A 31 25.07 3.47 29.53
CA ARG A 31 25.40 4.85 29.17
C ARG A 31 24.51 5.42 28.06
N ALA A 32 23.58 4.65 27.50
CA ALA A 32 22.58 5.19 26.57
C ALA A 32 21.48 5.92 27.36
N ARG A 33 21.03 7.07 26.82
CA ARG A 33 20.02 7.88 27.50
C ARG A 33 18.73 7.07 27.70
N GLY A 34 18.25 7.01 28.93
CA GLY A 34 17.04 6.31 29.31
C GLY A 34 17.28 4.85 29.78
N VAL A 35 18.44 4.26 29.50
CA VAL A 35 18.78 2.91 29.95
C VAL A 35 19.43 2.97 31.33
N ALA A 36 18.81 2.34 32.31
CA ALA A 36 19.32 2.26 33.68
C ALA A 36 20.05 0.95 33.97
N SER A 37 19.60 -0.16 33.36
CA SER A 37 20.24 -1.46 33.53
C SER A 37 20.16 -2.32 32.28
N VAL A 38 21.09 -3.27 32.18
CA VAL A 38 21.17 -4.29 31.13
C VAL A 38 21.20 -5.65 31.82
N LEU A 39 20.24 -6.51 31.46
CA LEU A 39 20.14 -7.88 32.00
C LEU A 39 20.48 -8.87 30.89
N ALA A 40 21.55 -9.62 31.05
CA ALA A 40 21.90 -10.69 30.11
C ALA A 40 21.01 -11.92 30.39
N GLU A 41 20.38 -12.46 29.37
CA GLU A 41 19.55 -13.66 29.44
C GLU A 41 20.29 -14.92 28.95
N GLY A 42 21.47 -14.72 28.33
CA GLY A 42 22.31 -15.80 27.85
C GLY A 42 22.10 -16.12 26.37
N VAL A 43 22.67 -17.26 25.95
CA VAL A 43 22.68 -17.67 24.56
C VAL A 43 21.57 -18.66 24.26
N VAL A 44 20.82 -18.38 23.18
CA VAL A 44 19.73 -19.25 22.67
C VAL A 44 20.11 -19.73 21.26
N GLU A 45 20.02 -21.03 21.04
CA GLU A 45 20.23 -21.64 19.72
C GLU A 45 18.92 -21.63 18.94
N LEU A 46 18.96 -21.06 17.74
CA LEU A 46 17.83 -20.94 16.81
C LEU A 46 18.15 -21.66 15.50
N ASP A 47 17.21 -22.48 15.01
CA ASP A 47 17.28 -23.11 13.69
C ASP A 47 16.06 -22.67 12.86
N ALA A 48 16.30 -21.92 11.80
CA ALA A 48 15.24 -21.35 10.99
C ALA A 48 15.40 -21.75 9.50
N VAL A 49 14.37 -22.36 8.95
CA VAL A 49 14.27 -22.64 7.51
C VAL A 49 13.37 -21.58 6.88
N TYR A 50 13.90 -20.87 5.89
CA TYR A 50 13.18 -19.86 5.13
C TYR A 50 12.58 -20.48 3.87
N TYR A 51 11.34 -20.10 3.59
CA TYR A 51 10.56 -20.56 2.46
C TYR A 51 10.27 -19.41 1.50
N ASP A 52 10.39 -19.67 0.22
CA ASP A 52 10.08 -18.76 -0.88
C ASP A 52 9.68 -19.55 -2.13
N THR A 53 9.26 -18.87 -3.18
CA THR A 53 9.19 -19.46 -4.50
C THR A 53 10.60 -19.73 -5.05
N ALA A 54 10.73 -20.65 -6.00
CA ALA A 54 12.04 -20.99 -6.59
C ALA A 54 12.75 -19.77 -7.21
N ASP A 55 11.99 -18.79 -7.68
CA ASP A 55 12.46 -17.50 -8.23
C ASP A 55 12.49 -16.36 -7.20
N GLN A 56 12.33 -16.67 -5.90
CA GLN A 56 12.51 -15.75 -4.75
C GLN A 56 11.58 -14.51 -4.76
N ARG A 57 10.31 -14.69 -5.11
CA ARG A 57 9.32 -13.60 -5.22
C ARG A 57 8.97 -12.96 -3.88
N LEU A 58 8.95 -13.73 -2.77
CA LEU A 58 8.71 -13.19 -1.44
C LEU A 58 9.85 -12.27 -1.03
N ALA A 59 11.09 -12.74 -1.13
CA ALA A 59 12.28 -11.96 -0.81
C ALA A 59 12.40 -10.70 -1.68
N ALA A 60 12.09 -10.79 -2.98
CA ALA A 60 12.03 -9.64 -3.88
C ALA A 60 10.99 -8.59 -3.42
N GLY A 61 9.88 -9.05 -2.84
CA GLY A 61 8.85 -8.21 -2.18
C GLY A 61 9.17 -7.83 -0.73
N ARG A 62 10.35 -8.16 -0.22
CA ARG A 62 10.77 -7.96 1.17
C ARG A 62 9.90 -8.67 2.21
N LEU A 63 9.18 -9.71 1.82
CA LEU A 63 8.51 -10.63 2.72
C LEU A 63 9.48 -11.71 3.16
N THR A 64 9.37 -12.17 4.40
CA THR A 64 10.08 -13.35 4.86
C THR A 64 9.12 -14.33 5.49
N LEU A 65 9.13 -15.56 5.00
CA LEU A 65 8.39 -16.68 5.57
C LEU A 65 9.42 -17.68 6.10
N ARG A 66 9.33 -18.03 7.38
CA ARG A 66 10.23 -19.00 8.00
C ARG A 66 9.49 -19.93 8.94
N ARG A 67 10.01 -21.16 9.05
CA ARG A 67 9.75 -22.09 10.13
C ARG A 67 10.94 -22.05 11.07
N ARG A 68 10.73 -21.74 12.36
CA ARG A 68 11.81 -21.64 13.35
C ARG A 68 11.60 -22.62 14.51
N GLU A 69 12.66 -23.28 14.88
CA GLU A 69 12.80 -24.10 16.09
C GLU A 69 13.77 -23.42 17.05
N GLY A 70 13.58 -23.67 18.33
CA GLY A 70 14.34 -23.01 19.40
C GLY A 70 13.81 -21.64 19.78
N GLY A 71 14.14 -21.22 21.03
CA GLY A 71 13.60 -20.00 21.63
C GLY A 71 12.14 -20.11 22.04
N ASP A 72 11.62 -19.05 22.63
CA ASP A 72 10.26 -19.00 23.19
C ASP A 72 9.16 -18.84 22.13
N ASP A 73 9.53 -18.53 20.90
CA ASP A 73 8.62 -18.28 19.79
C ASP A 73 8.82 -19.26 18.62
N ALA A 74 9.06 -20.54 18.91
CA ALA A 74 9.11 -21.59 17.91
C ALA A 74 7.80 -21.68 17.12
N GLY A 75 7.90 -21.70 15.77
CA GLY A 75 6.71 -21.69 14.92
C GLY A 75 6.97 -21.18 13.51
N TRP A 76 5.88 -20.92 12.80
CA TRP A 76 5.87 -20.25 11.51
C TRP A 76 5.76 -18.74 11.67
N HIS A 77 6.57 -17.99 10.92
CA HIS A 77 6.62 -16.54 10.97
C HIS A 77 6.54 -15.97 9.56
N LEU A 78 5.57 -15.11 9.32
CA LEU A 78 5.46 -14.34 8.08
C LEU A 78 5.58 -12.85 8.41
N LYS A 79 6.64 -12.20 7.91
CA LYS A 79 6.90 -10.76 8.16
C LYS A 79 6.63 -9.93 6.93
N PHE A 80 5.83 -8.87 7.11
CA PHE A 80 5.51 -7.87 6.10
C PHE A 80 6.27 -6.57 6.36
N PRO A 81 6.87 -5.95 5.34
CA PRO A 81 7.47 -4.63 5.49
C PRO A 81 6.36 -3.56 5.65
N VAL A 82 6.48 -2.72 6.68
CA VAL A 82 5.60 -1.56 6.91
C VAL A 82 6.36 -0.26 6.58
N ALA A 83 7.55 -0.10 7.16
CA ALA A 83 8.47 0.99 6.90
C ALA A 83 9.91 0.51 7.13
N THR A 84 10.89 1.40 6.95
CA THR A 84 12.28 1.07 7.28
C THR A 84 12.40 0.74 8.77
N GLY A 85 12.86 -0.46 9.09
CA GLY A 85 12.99 -0.94 10.47
C GLY A 85 11.65 -1.28 11.15
N ILE A 86 10.53 -1.28 10.43
CA ILE A 86 9.21 -1.63 10.98
C ILE A 86 8.59 -2.74 10.15
N ARG A 87 8.17 -3.82 10.83
CA ARG A 87 7.52 -4.98 10.22
C ARG A 87 6.30 -5.42 11.03
N ASP A 88 5.29 -5.94 10.32
CA ASP A 88 4.22 -6.72 10.93
C ASP A 88 4.59 -8.19 10.82
N GLU A 89 4.74 -8.88 11.95
CA GLU A 89 4.96 -10.31 12.03
C GLU A 89 3.66 -11.04 12.36
N LEU A 90 3.33 -12.04 11.56
CA LEU A 90 2.25 -12.99 11.84
C LEU A 90 2.87 -14.32 12.22
N ARG A 91 2.35 -14.92 13.30
CA ARG A 91 2.84 -16.17 13.87
C ARG A 91 1.79 -17.27 13.77
N ALA A 92 2.24 -18.46 13.48
CA ALA A 92 1.41 -19.68 13.53
C ALA A 92 2.18 -20.79 14.23
N PRO A 93 1.48 -21.76 14.84
CA PRO A 93 2.10 -22.88 15.54
C PRO A 93 3.07 -23.67 14.66
N LEU A 94 4.05 -24.32 15.29
CA LEU A 94 5.00 -25.19 14.64
C LEU A 94 4.24 -26.35 13.96
N GLY A 95 4.61 -26.64 12.72
CA GLY A 95 4.04 -27.72 11.90
C GLY A 95 4.99 -28.04 10.76
N ASP A 96 4.74 -29.15 10.04
CA ASP A 96 5.62 -29.62 8.97
C ASP A 96 5.39 -28.91 7.64
N THR A 97 4.19 -28.36 7.44
CA THR A 97 3.80 -27.63 6.22
C THR A 97 3.47 -26.18 6.53
N VAL A 98 3.66 -25.31 5.53
CA VAL A 98 3.26 -23.91 5.64
C VAL A 98 1.74 -23.85 5.89
N PRO A 99 1.28 -23.18 6.95
CA PRO A 99 -0.15 -23.03 7.22
C PRO A 99 -0.89 -22.32 6.09
N ASP A 100 -2.09 -22.81 5.75
CA ASP A 100 -2.90 -22.28 4.63
C ASP A 100 -3.17 -20.79 4.78
N GLU A 101 -3.36 -20.29 6.00
CA GLU A 101 -3.54 -18.85 6.28
C GLU A 101 -2.31 -18.04 5.82
N LEU A 102 -1.09 -18.52 6.07
CA LEU A 102 0.14 -17.84 5.64
C LEU A 102 0.36 -17.97 4.13
N VAL A 103 -0.01 -19.13 3.53
CA VAL A 103 0.00 -19.32 2.07
C VAL A 103 -0.94 -18.29 1.41
N ALA A 104 -2.15 -18.14 1.93
CA ALA A 104 -3.13 -17.17 1.41
C ALA A 104 -2.60 -15.73 1.49
N LEU A 105 -1.95 -15.35 2.59
CA LEU A 105 -1.34 -14.03 2.77
C LEU A 105 -0.13 -13.78 1.85
N ALA A 106 0.58 -14.83 1.44
CA ALA A 106 1.70 -14.74 0.51
C ALA A 106 1.27 -14.85 -0.97
N SER A 107 0.00 -15.17 -1.24
CA SER A 107 -0.50 -15.57 -2.57
C SER A 107 -0.32 -14.53 -3.66
N SER A 108 -0.47 -13.24 -3.33
CA SER A 108 -0.26 -12.14 -4.29
C SER A 108 1.19 -12.02 -4.75
N ARG A 109 2.14 -12.53 -3.99
CA ARG A 109 3.56 -12.59 -4.35
C ARG A 109 3.93 -13.90 -5.01
N SER A 110 3.51 -15.02 -4.44
CA SER A 110 3.84 -16.34 -4.97
C SER A 110 3.17 -16.63 -6.32
N LEU A 111 2.04 -15.97 -6.63
CA LEU A 111 1.22 -16.19 -7.84
C LEU A 111 0.81 -17.67 -8.02
N GLY A 112 0.66 -18.39 -6.91
CA GLY A 112 0.35 -19.81 -6.90
C GLY A 112 1.56 -20.74 -7.09
N ALA A 113 2.78 -20.20 -7.21
CA ALA A 113 3.99 -21.02 -7.22
C ALA A 113 4.20 -21.68 -5.84
N PRO A 114 4.72 -22.93 -5.78
CA PRO A 114 4.98 -23.60 -4.53
C PRO A 114 6.00 -22.83 -3.67
N LEU A 115 5.76 -22.79 -2.37
CA LEU A 115 6.71 -22.29 -1.38
C LEU A 115 7.62 -23.43 -0.97
N VAL A 116 8.90 -23.30 -1.28
CA VAL A 116 9.92 -24.33 -1.04
C VAL A 116 10.98 -23.80 -0.07
N PRO A 117 11.68 -24.68 0.68
CA PRO A 117 12.79 -24.25 1.52
C PRO A 117 13.95 -23.72 0.66
N VAL A 118 14.40 -22.50 0.92
CA VAL A 118 15.44 -21.82 0.14
C VAL A 118 16.74 -21.59 0.88
N VAL A 119 16.66 -21.30 2.19
CA VAL A 119 17.82 -21.03 3.06
C VAL A 119 17.54 -21.57 4.46
N ARG A 120 18.56 -22.19 5.09
CA ARG A 120 18.56 -22.52 6.51
C ARG A 120 19.53 -21.61 7.24
N LEU A 121 19.09 -21.03 8.34
CA LEU A 121 19.93 -20.24 9.24
C LEU A 121 19.99 -20.91 10.60
N ARG A 122 21.21 -21.19 11.07
CA ARG A 122 21.48 -21.57 12.45
C ARG A 122 22.11 -20.36 13.13
N THR A 123 21.54 -19.94 14.26
CA THR A 123 21.95 -18.71 14.94
C THR A 123 22.16 -18.98 16.41
N ALA A 124 23.37 -18.73 16.90
CA ALA A 124 23.61 -18.55 18.33
C ALA A 124 23.33 -17.09 18.67
N ARG A 125 22.25 -16.86 19.41
CA ARG A 125 21.74 -15.53 19.77
C ARG A 125 22.05 -15.24 21.24
N ASP A 126 22.93 -14.30 21.52
CA ASP A 126 23.18 -13.77 22.85
C ASP A 126 22.25 -12.60 23.12
N VAL A 127 21.35 -12.75 24.11
CA VAL A 127 20.23 -11.85 24.38
C VAL A 127 20.51 -11.01 25.63
N SER A 128 20.27 -9.71 25.53
CA SER A 128 20.28 -8.77 26.64
C SER A 128 19.06 -7.88 26.61
N GLN A 129 18.40 -7.68 27.76
CA GLN A 129 17.25 -6.79 27.91
C GLN A 129 17.68 -5.46 28.50
N LEU A 130 17.19 -4.37 27.94
CA LEU A 130 17.41 -3.00 28.41
C LEU A 130 16.22 -2.52 29.22
N TYR A 131 16.47 -1.97 30.41
CA TYR A 131 15.44 -1.47 31.32
C TYR A 131 15.65 -0.01 31.69
N ALA A 132 14.55 0.72 31.89
CA ALA A 132 14.51 2.05 32.47
C ALA A 132 14.70 2.01 34.00
N ALA A 133 14.84 3.17 34.63
CA ALA A 133 15.03 3.29 36.07
C ALA A 133 13.82 2.83 36.91
N ASP A 134 12.62 2.87 36.34
CA ASP A 134 11.37 2.41 36.91
C ASP A 134 11.12 0.89 36.71
N GLY A 135 12.02 0.20 36.01
CA GLY A 135 11.93 -1.22 35.69
C GLY A 135 11.15 -1.54 34.42
N GLU A 136 10.71 -0.52 33.64
CA GLU A 136 10.07 -0.75 32.35
C GLU A 136 11.09 -1.32 31.34
N ARG A 137 10.68 -2.37 30.59
CA ARG A 137 11.50 -2.93 29.50
C ARG A 137 11.47 -1.99 28.30
N LEU A 138 12.66 -1.57 27.86
CA LEU A 138 12.82 -0.60 26.77
C LEU A 138 13.09 -1.26 25.43
N ALA A 139 14.00 -2.23 25.40
CA ALA A 139 14.41 -2.91 24.18
C ALA A 139 15.11 -4.23 24.49
N GLU A 140 15.12 -5.12 23.52
CA GLU A 140 15.98 -6.29 23.46
C GLU A 140 17.17 -5.98 22.55
N VAL A 141 18.37 -6.36 22.98
CA VAL A 141 19.57 -6.31 22.16
C VAL A 141 20.07 -7.72 22.00
N SER A 142 20.22 -8.18 20.79
CA SER A 142 20.80 -9.50 20.51
C SER A 142 22.06 -9.38 19.64
N VAL A 143 23.05 -10.22 19.98
CA VAL A 143 24.23 -10.48 19.15
C VAL A 143 24.05 -11.85 18.52
N ASP A 144 23.86 -11.85 17.21
CA ASP A 144 23.55 -13.04 16.45
C ASP A 144 24.79 -13.52 15.66
N THR A 145 25.31 -14.69 16.03
CA THR A 145 26.30 -15.41 15.22
C THR A 145 25.55 -16.36 14.29
N VAL A 146 25.50 -16.00 13.02
CA VAL A 146 24.68 -16.65 12.00
C VAL A 146 25.51 -17.54 11.10
N ARG A 147 25.02 -18.76 10.85
CA ARG A 147 25.50 -19.68 9.79
C ARG A 147 24.37 -19.93 8.82
N ALA A 148 24.55 -19.53 7.58
CA ALA A 148 23.59 -19.70 6.51
C ALA A 148 23.98 -20.84 5.58
N GLU A 149 22.98 -21.62 5.17
CA GLU A 149 23.11 -22.68 4.18
C GLU A 149 22.03 -22.51 3.10
N ARG A 150 22.41 -22.46 1.85
CA ARG A 150 21.50 -22.39 0.72
C ARG A 150 20.96 -23.78 0.42
N LEU A 151 19.62 -23.97 0.45
CA LEU A 151 18.95 -25.24 0.25
C LEU A 151 18.46 -25.44 -1.20
N ALA A 152 18.12 -24.35 -1.88
CA ALA A 152 17.62 -24.40 -3.25
C ALA A 152 18.28 -23.33 -4.14
N GLY A 153 18.41 -23.66 -5.43
CA GLY A 153 18.97 -22.74 -6.42
C GLY A 153 20.47 -22.47 -6.20
N ALA A 154 21.24 -23.50 -5.82
CA ALA A 154 22.69 -23.40 -5.75
C ALA A 154 23.25 -22.92 -7.11
N VAL A 155 24.14 -21.93 -7.06
CA VAL A 155 24.74 -21.31 -8.25
C VAL A 155 26.16 -21.80 -8.40
N ALA A 156 26.49 -22.39 -9.57
CA ALA A 156 27.84 -22.90 -9.82
C ALA A 156 28.88 -21.77 -9.65
N GLY A 157 29.95 -22.08 -8.90
CA GLY A 157 31.03 -21.13 -8.62
C GLY A 157 30.77 -20.16 -7.44
N HIS A 158 29.64 -20.30 -6.71
CA HIS A 158 29.36 -19.55 -5.49
C HIS A 158 29.29 -20.46 -4.27
N PRO A 159 29.69 -19.98 -3.07
CA PRO A 159 29.59 -20.76 -1.86
C PRO A 159 28.13 -21.04 -1.51
N ALA A 160 27.83 -22.27 -1.12
CA ALA A 160 26.49 -22.65 -0.63
C ALA A 160 26.28 -22.21 0.82
N THR A 161 27.32 -21.76 1.52
CA THR A 161 27.29 -21.37 2.92
C THR A 161 27.89 -19.97 3.11
N ALA A 162 27.40 -19.26 4.11
CA ALA A 162 27.94 -17.99 4.57
C ALA A 162 27.86 -17.92 6.12
N ALA A 163 28.75 -17.11 6.73
CA ALA A 163 28.71 -16.90 8.16
C ALA A 163 29.04 -15.44 8.48
N TRP A 164 28.33 -14.88 9.46
CA TRP A 164 28.55 -13.50 9.92
C TRP A 164 28.06 -13.32 11.35
N THR A 165 28.42 -12.18 11.94
CA THR A 165 27.83 -11.70 13.18
C THR A 165 27.11 -10.39 12.94
N GLU A 166 25.94 -10.22 13.52
CA GLU A 166 25.17 -8.97 13.48
C GLU A 166 24.54 -8.67 14.83
N VAL A 167 24.20 -7.40 15.05
CA VAL A 167 23.51 -6.93 16.25
C VAL A 167 22.13 -6.44 15.84
N GLU A 168 21.10 -6.92 16.54
CA GLU A 168 19.73 -6.43 16.41
C GLU A 168 19.33 -5.71 17.70
N VAL A 169 18.58 -4.61 17.56
CA VAL A 169 17.97 -3.90 18.68
C VAL A 169 16.48 -3.80 18.36
N GLU A 170 15.67 -4.57 19.08
CA GLU A 170 14.21 -4.60 18.94
C GLU A 170 13.57 -3.81 20.08
N LEU A 171 12.73 -2.84 19.75
CA LEU A 171 12.01 -2.02 20.71
C LEU A 171 10.95 -2.84 21.43
N ALA A 172 10.85 -2.70 22.75
CA ALA A 172 9.77 -3.31 23.52
C ALA A 172 8.41 -2.69 23.14
N GLU A 173 7.34 -3.46 23.27
CA GLU A 173 6.00 -2.97 22.97
C GLU A 173 5.63 -1.79 23.88
N GLY A 174 5.19 -0.68 23.28
CA GLY A 174 4.84 0.54 24.01
C GLY A 174 6.01 1.46 24.35
N ALA A 175 7.27 1.01 24.22
CA ALA A 175 8.43 1.83 24.56
C ALA A 175 8.67 2.97 23.56
N ASP A 176 9.31 4.04 24.03
CA ASP A 176 9.62 5.22 23.19
C ASP A 176 10.69 4.90 22.13
N PRO A 177 10.42 5.09 20.83
CA PRO A 177 11.40 4.89 19.77
C PRO A 177 12.70 5.69 19.93
N ALA A 178 12.71 6.77 20.71
CA ALA A 178 13.91 7.55 21.04
C ALA A 178 15.02 6.71 21.75
N VAL A 179 14.64 5.58 22.37
CA VAL A 179 15.58 4.60 22.93
C VAL A 179 16.49 4.04 21.85
N LEU A 180 15.93 3.70 20.68
CA LEU A 180 16.71 3.19 19.55
C LEU A 180 17.75 4.21 19.07
N ASP A 181 17.44 5.51 19.07
CA ASP A 181 18.39 6.57 18.71
C ASP A 181 19.53 6.68 19.72
N ALA A 182 19.19 6.56 21.00
CA ALA A 182 20.17 6.60 22.09
C ALA A 182 21.14 5.40 22.05
N VAL A 183 20.61 4.20 21.81
CA VAL A 183 21.40 2.96 21.66
C VAL A 183 22.24 3.04 20.37
N GLU A 184 21.67 3.42 19.23
CA GLU A 184 22.41 3.58 17.97
C GLU A 184 23.63 4.48 18.13
N LYS A 185 23.49 5.62 18.82
CA LYS A 185 24.60 6.54 19.07
C LYS A 185 25.77 5.86 19.80
N LYS A 186 25.47 4.93 20.73
CA LYS A 186 26.51 4.18 21.45
C LYS A 186 27.14 3.10 20.58
N LEU A 187 26.33 2.35 19.83
CA LEU A 187 26.80 1.31 18.93
C LEU A 187 27.72 1.91 17.83
N ARG A 188 27.31 3.02 17.22
CA ARG A 188 28.12 3.74 16.22
C ARG A 188 29.44 4.26 16.80
N LYS A 189 29.43 4.75 18.05
CA LYS A 189 30.65 5.19 18.73
C LYS A 189 31.60 4.03 19.00
N ALA A 190 31.10 2.82 19.16
CA ALA A 190 31.85 1.59 19.29
C ALA A 190 32.28 0.98 17.94
N GLY A 191 31.99 1.65 16.82
CA GLY A 191 32.41 1.23 15.48
C GLY A 191 31.41 0.40 14.70
N LEU A 192 30.25 0.04 15.30
CA LEU A 192 29.19 -0.69 14.59
C LEU A 192 28.56 0.20 13.52
N ARG A 193 28.19 -0.41 12.40
CA ARG A 193 27.54 0.28 11.27
C ARG A 193 26.14 -0.25 11.06
N PRO A 194 25.16 0.59 10.67
CA PRO A 194 23.86 0.09 10.26
C PRO A 194 24.00 -0.96 9.16
N ALA A 195 23.27 -2.07 9.31
CA ALA A 195 23.32 -3.16 8.34
C ALA A 195 22.78 -2.71 6.98
N VAL A 196 23.47 -3.13 5.91
CA VAL A 196 23.04 -2.85 4.52
C VAL A 196 21.90 -3.78 4.11
N ALA A 197 21.97 -5.05 4.53
CA ALA A 197 20.95 -6.03 4.21
C ALA A 197 19.68 -5.82 5.06
N PRO A 198 18.49 -5.76 4.46
CA PRO A 198 17.24 -5.50 5.21
C PRO A 198 16.79 -6.69 6.08
N SER A 199 17.33 -7.88 5.87
CA SER A 199 17.04 -9.09 6.66
C SER A 199 18.17 -10.11 6.57
N LYS A 200 18.24 -11.04 7.55
CA LYS A 200 19.17 -12.18 7.52
C LYS A 200 19.01 -13.00 6.24
N LEU A 201 17.77 -13.27 5.79
CA LEU A 201 17.50 -13.95 4.51
C LEU A 201 18.12 -13.18 3.34
N SER A 202 17.91 -11.88 3.25
CA SER A 202 18.47 -11.05 2.18
C SER A 202 20.00 -11.11 2.15
N ARG A 203 20.65 -11.07 3.32
CA ARG A 203 22.09 -11.21 3.45
C ARG A 203 22.56 -12.60 3.00
N ALA A 204 21.92 -13.66 3.50
CA ALA A 204 22.25 -15.03 3.10
C ALA A 204 22.14 -15.22 1.58
N LEU A 205 21.06 -14.74 0.96
CA LEU A 205 20.86 -14.82 -0.48
C LEU A 205 21.91 -14.03 -1.27
N GLN A 206 22.34 -12.86 -0.77
CA GLN A 206 23.38 -12.05 -1.42
C GLN A 206 24.75 -12.70 -1.33
N GLU A 207 25.12 -13.23 -0.17
CA GLU A 207 26.45 -13.85 0.05
C GLU A 207 26.60 -15.23 -0.62
N THR A 208 25.46 -15.92 -0.87
CA THR A 208 25.44 -17.25 -1.51
C THR A 208 25.01 -17.23 -2.98
N ALA A 209 24.88 -16.07 -3.61
CA ALA A 209 24.50 -15.91 -5.01
C ALA A 209 25.33 -14.84 -5.71
N PRO A 210 25.47 -14.91 -7.06
CA PRO A 210 26.03 -13.81 -7.81
C PRO A 210 25.20 -12.54 -7.53
N ALA A 211 25.88 -11.40 -7.45
CA ALA A 211 25.22 -10.11 -7.36
C ALA A 211 24.20 -10.03 -8.51
N ALA A 212 22.93 -9.90 -8.15
CA ALA A 212 21.88 -9.68 -9.13
C ALA A 212 22.32 -8.51 -10.00
N ARG A 213 22.35 -8.71 -11.32
CA ARG A 213 22.67 -7.64 -12.26
C ARG A 213 21.76 -6.48 -11.93
N ALA A 214 22.34 -5.38 -11.45
CA ALA A 214 21.60 -4.18 -11.16
C ALA A 214 20.72 -3.89 -12.36
N ALA A 215 19.41 -3.85 -12.17
CA ALA A 215 18.50 -3.44 -13.22
C ALA A 215 19.05 -2.13 -13.75
N THR A 216 19.38 -2.08 -15.04
CA THR A 216 19.87 -0.86 -15.67
C THR A 216 18.89 0.23 -15.31
N GLY A 217 19.37 1.26 -14.60
CA GLY A 217 18.50 2.38 -14.20
C GLY A 217 17.76 2.92 -15.41
N PRO A 218 16.64 3.62 -15.24
CA PRO A 218 15.84 4.09 -16.37
C PRO A 218 16.74 4.82 -17.35
N SER A 219 16.70 4.40 -18.62
CA SER A 219 17.47 5.01 -19.70
C SER A 219 17.01 6.45 -20.01
N GLY A 220 16.05 6.96 -19.25
CA GLY A 220 15.49 8.30 -19.39
C GLY A 220 14.46 8.43 -20.50
N THR A 221 13.94 7.33 -21.05
CA THR A 221 12.91 7.34 -22.09
C THR A 221 11.51 7.53 -21.52
N ALA A 222 10.54 7.85 -22.39
CA ALA A 222 9.13 7.92 -22.00
C ALA A 222 8.60 6.56 -21.51
N GLY A 223 9.11 5.47 -22.09
CA GLY A 223 8.79 4.10 -21.67
C GLY A 223 9.19 3.83 -20.23
N ASP A 224 10.42 4.17 -19.85
CA ASP A 224 10.93 3.94 -18.50
C ASP A 224 10.11 4.66 -17.43
N HIS A 225 9.73 5.92 -17.68
CA HIS A 225 8.90 6.68 -16.75
C HIS A 225 7.49 6.11 -16.61
N VAL A 226 6.88 5.67 -17.72
CA VAL A 226 5.57 5.03 -17.69
C VAL A 226 5.65 3.69 -16.96
N LEU A 227 6.65 2.85 -17.25
CA LEU A 227 6.85 1.56 -16.60
C LEU A 227 7.13 1.71 -15.10
N ALA A 228 7.93 2.69 -14.70
CA ALA A 228 8.17 2.97 -13.28
C ALA A 228 6.85 3.30 -12.55
N TYR A 229 5.97 4.08 -13.18
CA TYR A 229 4.66 4.37 -12.62
C TYR A 229 3.76 3.12 -12.56
N LEU A 230 3.74 2.28 -13.61
CA LEU A 230 2.98 1.03 -13.61
C LEU A 230 3.48 0.09 -12.52
N ARG A 231 4.81 -0.07 -12.40
CA ARG A 231 5.42 -0.90 -11.35
C ARG A 231 4.98 -0.45 -9.96
N ALA A 232 4.99 0.85 -9.68
CA ALA A 232 4.55 1.38 -8.38
C ALA A 232 3.07 1.06 -8.10
N GLN A 233 2.20 1.07 -9.11
CA GLN A 233 0.78 0.75 -8.92
C GLN A 233 0.53 -0.76 -8.80
N ILE A 234 1.27 -1.58 -9.54
CA ILE A 234 1.21 -3.05 -9.41
C ILE A 234 1.71 -3.46 -8.03
N GLU A 235 2.84 -2.90 -7.59
CA GLU A 235 3.37 -3.12 -6.25
C GLU A 235 2.34 -2.73 -5.17
N ALA A 236 1.63 -1.60 -5.35
CA ALA A 236 0.57 -1.21 -4.43
C ALA A 236 -0.59 -2.23 -4.39
N ILE A 237 -1.01 -2.81 -5.52
CA ILE A 237 -2.02 -3.87 -5.56
C ILE A 237 -1.55 -5.10 -4.77
N VAL A 238 -0.34 -5.57 -5.06
CA VAL A 238 0.23 -6.77 -4.44
C VAL A 238 0.45 -6.60 -2.94
N THR A 239 0.89 -5.41 -2.51
CA THR A 239 1.09 -5.07 -1.09
C THR A 239 -0.24 -4.92 -0.33
N GLN A 240 -1.30 -4.42 -0.98
CA GLN A 240 -2.60 -4.26 -0.34
C GLN A 240 -3.39 -5.57 -0.24
N ASP A 241 -3.11 -6.60 -1.03
CA ASP A 241 -3.79 -7.89 -0.94
C ASP A 241 -3.75 -8.49 0.48
N PRO A 242 -2.57 -8.74 1.10
CA PRO A 242 -2.52 -9.26 2.46
C PRO A 242 -3.12 -8.28 3.49
N ALA A 243 -3.07 -6.99 3.24
CA ALA A 243 -3.71 -5.99 4.11
C ALA A 243 -5.25 -6.10 4.05
N VAL A 244 -5.82 -6.30 2.85
CA VAL A 244 -7.26 -6.56 2.67
C VAL A 244 -7.65 -7.88 3.33
N ARG A 245 -6.85 -8.94 3.18
CA ARG A 245 -7.10 -10.25 3.83
C ARG A 245 -7.09 -10.15 5.35
N ARG A 246 -6.29 -9.25 5.92
CA ARG A 246 -6.20 -8.97 7.37
C ARG A 246 -7.22 -7.93 7.85
N ASP A 247 -8.06 -7.42 6.98
CA ASP A 247 -9.03 -6.35 7.26
C ASP A 247 -8.42 -5.06 7.83
N LEU A 248 -7.22 -4.72 7.36
CA LEU A 248 -6.56 -3.52 7.81
C LEU A 248 -7.28 -2.26 7.30
N PRO A 249 -7.33 -1.19 8.11
CA PRO A 249 -7.98 0.05 7.73
C PRO A 249 -7.50 0.57 6.37
N ASP A 250 -8.42 1.09 5.57
CA ASP A 250 -8.18 1.73 4.26
C ASP A 250 -7.56 0.82 3.17
N SER A 251 -7.26 -0.46 3.46
CA SER A 251 -6.59 -1.39 2.53
C SER A 251 -7.36 -1.58 1.22
N VAL A 252 -8.67 -1.82 1.29
CA VAL A 252 -9.55 -1.93 0.12
C VAL A 252 -9.56 -0.64 -0.70
N HIS A 253 -9.58 0.53 -0.04
CA HIS A 253 -9.53 1.81 -0.74
C HIS A 253 -8.21 1.99 -1.50
N GLN A 254 -7.07 1.71 -0.89
CA GLN A 254 -5.75 1.84 -1.53
C GLN A 254 -5.61 0.87 -2.71
N LEU A 255 -6.08 -0.37 -2.59
CA LEU A 255 -6.11 -1.33 -3.68
C LEU A 255 -6.95 -0.80 -4.86
N ARG A 256 -8.15 -0.29 -4.60
CA ARG A 256 -9.01 0.33 -5.62
C ARG A 256 -8.40 1.58 -6.24
N VAL A 257 -7.66 2.39 -5.49
CA VAL A 257 -6.92 3.55 -6.02
C VAL A 257 -5.87 3.09 -7.00
N ALA A 258 -5.06 2.07 -6.66
CA ALA A 258 -4.03 1.52 -7.52
C ALA A 258 -4.60 0.96 -8.83
N THR A 259 -5.69 0.17 -8.77
CA THR A 259 -6.38 -0.33 -9.98
C THR A 259 -6.87 0.79 -10.89
N ARG A 260 -7.42 1.89 -10.32
CA ARG A 260 -7.87 3.05 -11.11
C ARG A 260 -6.71 3.81 -11.75
N ARG A 261 -5.57 3.94 -11.05
CA ARG A 261 -4.36 4.57 -11.56
C ARG A 261 -3.78 3.79 -12.73
N LEU A 262 -3.66 2.46 -12.62
CA LEU A 262 -3.23 1.59 -13.72
C LEU A 262 -4.13 1.74 -14.96
N ARG A 263 -5.43 1.60 -14.80
CA ARG A 263 -6.40 1.75 -15.90
C ARG A 263 -6.35 3.12 -16.55
N SER A 264 -6.07 4.16 -15.78
CA SER A 264 -5.90 5.51 -16.30
C SER A 264 -4.60 5.63 -17.09
N ALA A 265 -3.49 5.06 -16.60
CA ALA A 265 -2.20 5.06 -17.28
C ALA A 265 -2.29 4.33 -18.63
N PHE A 266 -2.92 3.14 -18.70
CA PHE A 266 -3.13 2.40 -19.95
C PHE A 266 -3.85 3.26 -21.02
N ARG A 267 -4.86 4.03 -20.61
CA ARG A 267 -5.62 4.90 -21.52
C ARG A 267 -4.88 6.17 -21.91
N SER A 268 -4.10 6.74 -21.00
CA SER A 268 -3.40 8.00 -21.23
C SER A 268 -2.15 7.77 -22.10
N TYR A 269 -1.42 6.70 -21.82
CA TYR A 269 -0.13 6.41 -22.44
C TYR A 269 -0.20 5.39 -23.59
N ARG A 270 -1.31 5.29 -24.30
CA ARG A 270 -1.54 4.38 -25.44
C ARG A 270 -0.59 4.56 -26.64
N LYS A 271 0.24 5.61 -26.66
CA LYS A 271 1.31 5.78 -27.64
C LYS A 271 2.61 5.14 -27.20
N VAL A 272 2.73 4.85 -25.89
CA VAL A 272 3.85 4.17 -25.24
C VAL A 272 3.57 2.68 -25.06
N LEU A 273 2.33 2.33 -24.70
CA LEU A 273 1.89 0.97 -24.38
C LEU A 273 1.00 0.40 -25.50
N ASP A 274 1.10 -0.91 -25.72
CA ASP A 274 0.23 -1.61 -26.67
C ASP A 274 -1.13 -1.90 -26.01
N ARG A 275 -2.19 -1.49 -26.69
CA ARG A 275 -3.55 -1.66 -26.24
C ARG A 275 -4.07 -3.10 -26.36
N SER A 276 -3.54 -3.89 -27.28
CA SER A 276 -3.92 -5.29 -27.42
C SER A 276 -3.64 -6.08 -26.15
N VAL A 277 -2.59 -5.70 -25.40
CA VAL A 277 -2.23 -6.29 -24.11
C VAL A 277 -2.91 -5.55 -22.94
N THR A 278 -2.89 -4.21 -22.95
CA THR A 278 -3.34 -3.45 -21.77
C THR A 278 -4.86 -3.28 -21.66
N ASP A 279 -5.64 -3.34 -22.75
CA ASP A 279 -7.10 -3.22 -22.69
C ASP A 279 -7.77 -4.44 -22.01
N PRO A 280 -7.37 -5.71 -22.28
CA PRO A 280 -7.86 -6.86 -21.50
C PRO A 280 -7.55 -6.74 -20.00
N ILE A 281 -6.31 -6.45 -19.63
CA ILE A 281 -5.90 -6.25 -18.23
C ILE A 281 -6.73 -5.11 -17.61
N GLY A 282 -6.94 -4.02 -18.34
CA GLY A 282 -7.78 -2.90 -17.89
C GLY A 282 -9.24 -3.29 -17.65
N THR A 283 -9.76 -4.32 -18.32
CA THR A 283 -11.09 -4.89 -18.11
C THR A 283 -11.13 -5.70 -16.81
N GLU A 284 -10.14 -6.55 -16.57
CA GLU A 284 -10.02 -7.32 -15.32
C GLU A 284 -9.81 -6.42 -14.09
N LEU A 285 -9.01 -5.38 -14.21
CA LEU A 285 -8.87 -4.35 -13.16
C LEU A 285 -10.19 -3.59 -12.89
N ARG A 286 -11.08 -3.46 -13.89
CA ARG A 286 -12.41 -2.88 -13.69
C ARG A 286 -13.30 -3.81 -12.90
N TRP A 287 -13.29 -5.11 -13.26
CA TRP A 287 -14.00 -6.14 -12.54
C TRP A 287 -13.56 -6.15 -11.08
N LEU A 288 -12.27 -6.29 -10.79
CA LEU A 288 -11.74 -6.30 -9.43
C LEU A 288 -12.18 -5.06 -8.62
N ALA A 289 -12.05 -3.85 -9.20
CA ALA A 289 -12.48 -2.62 -8.54
C ALA A 289 -14.00 -2.55 -8.30
N GLY A 290 -14.80 -3.24 -9.10
CA GLY A 290 -16.25 -3.36 -8.92
C GLY A 290 -16.59 -4.28 -7.75
N GLU A 291 -16.00 -5.49 -7.74
CA GLU A 291 -16.24 -6.48 -6.67
C GLU A 291 -15.85 -5.94 -5.28
N LEU A 292 -14.69 -5.30 -5.18
CA LEU A 292 -14.18 -4.72 -3.94
C LEU A 292 -14.84 -3.37 -3.57
N GLY A 293 -15.73 -2.86 -4.43
CA GLY A 293 -16.23 -1.49 -4.31
C GLY A 293 -17.43 -1.31 -3.41
N VAL A 294 -18.27 -2.31 -3.32
CA VAL A 294 -19.62 -2.20 -2.76
C VAL A 294 -19.58 -1.78 -1.30
N ASP A 295 -18.69 -2.36 -0.53
CA ASP A 295 -18.66 -2.17 0.93
C ASP A 295 -18.08 -0.83 1.34
N ARG A 296 -16.96 -0.46 0.72
CA ARG A 296 -16.30 0.82 1.04
C ARG A 296 -17.16 2.02 0.65
N ASP A 297 -17.86 1.94 -0.46
CA ASP A 297 -18.75 3.00 -0.90
C ASP A 297 -19.93 3.14 0.10
N ASN A 298 -20.46 2.02 0.64
CA ASN A 298 -21.49 2.02 1.71
C ASN A 298 -20.95 2.55 3.05
N GLU A 299 -19.74 2.16 3.43
CA GLU A 299 -19.10 2.62 4.68
C GLU A 299 -18.91 4.14 4.68
N VAL A 300 -18.31 4.69 3.61
CA VAL A 300 -18.08 6.12 3.46
C VAL A 300 -19.40 6.89 3.46
N LEU A 301 -20.41 6.35 2.77
CA LEU A 301 -21.73 6.97 2.74
C LEU A 301 -22.41 6.93 4.12
N THR A 302 -22.34 5.80 4.83
CA THR A 302 -22.88 5.69 6.20
C THR A 302 -22.21 6.69 7.14
N GLN A 303 -20.89 6.78 7.12
CA GLN A 303 -20.14 7.74 7.95
C GLN A 303 -20.55 9.19 7.64
N ARG A 304 -20.69 9.53 6.35
CA ARG A 304 -21.16 10.86 5.93
C ARG A 304 -22.56 11.16 6.44
N LEU A 305 -23.51 10.23 6.26
CA LEU A 305 -24.88 10.42 6.72
C LEU A 305 -24.98 10.49 8.25
N SER A 306 -24.18 9.69 8.99
CA SER A 306 -24.10 9.81 10.45
C SER A 306 -23.61 11.20 10.87
N ALA A 307 -22.53 11.68 10.29
CA ALA A 307 -22.02 13.02 10.62
C ALA A 307 -23.05 14.12 10.34
N HIS A 308 -23.80 14.02 9.24
CA HIS A 308 -24.87 15.00 8.96
C HIS A 308 -26.04 14.89 9.95
N ILE A 309 -26.40 13.68 10.40
CA ILE A 309 -27.43 13.49 11.43
C ILE A 309 -26.97 14.11 12.76
N ASP A 310 -25.70 13.96 13.12
CA ASP A 310 -25.12 14.53 14.34
C ASP A 310 -25.16 16.07 14.34
N ASP A 311 -25.07 16.69 13.16
CA ASP A 311 -25.14 18.15 12.97
C ASP A 311 -26.58 18.70 13.03
N VAL A 312 -27.62 17.83 12.89
CA VAL A 312 -29.02 18.27 12.94
C VAL A 312 -29.45 18.62 14.38
N PRO A 313 -30.06 19.78 14.62
CA PRO A 313 -30.64 20.11 15.92
C PRO A 313 -31.61 19.03 16.42
N ARG A 314 -31.50 18.64 17.68
CA ARG A 314 -32.32 17.56 18.28
C ARG A 314 -33.83 17.75 18.07
N THR A 315 -34.31 18.99 18.03
CA THR A 315 -35.72 19.32 17.78
C THR A 315 -36.18 18.99 16.37
N LEU A 316 -35.27 18.79 15.43
CA LEU A 316 -35.54 18.42 14.04
C LEU A 316 -35.25 16.95 13.74
N LEU A 317 -34.70 16.19 14.72
CA LEU A 317 -34.52 14.76 14.63
C LEU A 317 -35.83 14.07 15.02
N LEU A 318 -36.67 13.82 14.03
CA LEU A 318 -37.99 13.15 14.23
C LEU A 318 -37.93 11.70 13.76
N GLY A 319 -38.42 10.80 14.61
CA GLY A 319 -38.41 9.34 14.37
C GLY A 319 -37.10 8.66 14.74
N PRO A 320 -37.00 7.33 14.49
CA PRO A 320 -35.83 6.52 14.87
C PRO A 320 -34.69 6.62 13.84
N VAL A 321 -34.18 7.84 13.58
CA VAL A 321 -33.26 8.16 12.46
C VAL A 321 -32.00 7.32 12.50
N GLU A 322 -31.30 7.28 13.64
CA GLU A 322 -30.06 6.51 13.78
C GLU A 322 -30.28 5.00 13.60
N SER A 323 -31.38 4.48 14.17
CA SER A 323 -31.73 3.06 14.05
C SER A 323 -32.04 2.69 12.61
N ARG A 324 -32.75 3.56 11.87
CA ARG A 324 -33.08 3.35 10.46
C ARG A 324 -31.82 3.37 9.59
N LEU A 325 -30.90 4.31 9.80
CA LEU A 325 -29.60 4.35 9.10
C LEU A 325 -28.80 3.07 9.37
N ARG A 326 -28.78 2.61 10.62
CA ARG A 326 -28.10 1.37 11.01
C ARG A 326 -28.70 0.15 10.29
N ILE A 327 -30.04 0.00 10.26
CA ILE A 327 -30.72 -1.07 9.53
C ILE A 327 -30.33 -1.06 8.06
N TRP A 328 -30.38 0.11 7.42
CA TRP A 328 -30.00 0.29 6.03
C TRP A 328 -28.53 -0.13 5.78
N SER A 329 -27.61 0.29 6.66
CA SER A 329 -26.18 0.00 6.51
C SER A 329 -25.85 -1.49 6.72
N VAL A 330 -26.49 -2.14 7.73
CA VAL A 330 -26.28 -3.56 8.04
C VAL A 330 -26.80 -4.44 6.88
N ALA A 331 -27.96 -4.13 6.34
CA ALA A 331 -28.52 -4.87 5.19
C ALA A 331 -27.58 -4.89 3.97
N ARG A 332 -26.77 -3.84 3.79
CA ARG A 332 -25.80 -3.72 2.69
C ARG A 332 -24.42 -4.31 2.97
N ARG A 333 -24.06 -4.53 4.25
CA ARG A 333 -22.78 -5.14 4.66
C ARG A 333 -22.80 -6.66 4.72
N SER A 334 -23.98 -7.28 4.77
CA SER A 334 -24.10 -8.73 4.93
C SER A 334 -23.37 -9.49 3.82
N GLY A 335 -22.43 -10.38 4.22
CA GLY A 335 -21.65 -11.24 3.32
C GLY A 335 -20.56 -10.53 2.51
N SER A 336 -20.25 -9.28 2.80
CA SER A 336 -19.31 -8.49 2.02
C SER A 336 -17.86 -8.94 2.19
N ARG A 337 -17.46 -9.23 3.42
CA ARG A 337 -16.13 -9.74 3.76
C ARG A 337 -15.85 -11.08 3.07
N GLU A 338 -16.79 -12.00 3.13
CA GLU A 338 -16.69 -13.31 2.47
C GLU A 338 -16.55 -13.17 0.96
N ARG A 339 -17.34 -12.27 0.34
CA ARG A 339 -17.22 -11.98 -1.10
C ARG A 339 -15.85 -11.40 -1.45
N THR A 340 -15.33 -10.47 -0.65
CA THR A 340 -14.00 -9.91 -0.85
C THR A 340 -12.92 -10.99 -0.83
N LEU A 341 -12.94 -11.87 0.17
CA LEU A 341 -12.00 -12.99 0.27
C LEU A 341 -12.16 -13.96 -0.90
N ALA A 342 -13.40 -14.33 -1.26
CA ALA A 342 -13.68 -15.20 -2.39
C ALA A 342 -13.14 -14.62 -3.73
N VAL A 343 -13.21 -13.30 -3.91
CA VAL A 343 -12.61 -12.61 -5.08
C VAL A 343 -11.09 -12.76 -5.07
N LEU A 344 -10.43 -12.50 -3.94
CA LEU A 344 -8.98 -12.60 -3.80
C LEU A 344 -8.46 -14.04 -3.91
N ASP A 345 -9.29 -15.04 -3.60
CA ASP A 345 -8.97 -16.47 -3.73
C ASP A 345 -9.28 -17.04 -5.11
N SER A 346 -9.96 -16.27 -5.96
CA SER A 346 -10.41 -16.72 -7.27
C SER A 346 -9.24 -16.92 -8.25
N GLU A 347 -9.38 -17.93 -9.14
CA GLU A 347 -8.48 -18.15 -10.28
C GLU A 347 -8.40 -16.92 -11.19
N ARG A 348 -9.50 -16.20 -11.33
CA ARG A 348 -9.56 -14.96 -12.13
C ARG A 348 -8.65 -13.87 -11.58
N TYR A 349 -8.61 -13.70 -10.26
CA TYR A 349 -7.71 -12.72 -9.62
C TYR A 349 -6.25 -13.14 -9.77
N ARG A 350 -5.94 -14.42 -9.59
CA ARG A 350 -4.60 -14.97 -9.77
C ARG A 350 -4.10 -14.78 -11.21
N THR A 351 -4.95 -15.05 -12.21
CA THR A 351 -4.68 -14.78 -13.62
C THR A 351 -4.40 -13.30 -13.88
N LEU A 352 -5.17 -12.40 -13.25
CA LEU A 352 -4.91 -10.96 -13.34
C LEU A 352 -3.54 -10.58 -12.77
N LEU A 353 -3.17 -11.10 -11.59
CA LEU A 353 -1.85 -10.83 -11.00
C LEU A 353 -0.71 -11.36 -11.87
N THR A 354 -0.85 -12.54 -12.45
CA THR A 354 0.12 -13.11 -13.40
C THR A 354 0.25 -12.23 -14.65
N ALA A 355 -0.86 -11.71 -15.19
CA ALA A 355 -0.82 -10.79 -16.32
C ALA A 355 -0.16 -9.43 -15.97
N LEU A 356 -0.30 -8.96 -14.73
CA LEU A 356 0.38 -7.76 -14.24
C LEU A 356 1.88 -7.98 -14.06
N ASP A 357 2.30 -9.16 -13.61
CA ASP A 357 3.71 -9.55 -13.49
C ASP A 357 4.36 -9.65 -14.89
N ALA A 358 3.70 -10.33 -15.83
CA ALA A 358 4.13 -10.43 -17.23
C ALA A 358 4.29 -9.04 -17.89
N LEU A 359 3.41 -8.09 -17.58
CA LEU A 359 3.51 -6.72 -18.11
C LEU A 359 4.79 -5.98 -17.65
N LEU A 360 5.37 -6.37 -16.50
CA LEU A 360 6.62 -5.80 -15.98
C LEU A 360 7.86 -6.53 -16.47
N THR A 361 7.77 -7.84 -16.71
CA THR A 361 8.88 -8.66 -17.19
C THR A 361 9.04 -8.56 -18.72
N GLU A 362 7.93 -8.49 -19.44
CA GLU A 362 7.87 -8.37 -20.91
C GLU A 362 6.99 -7.17 -21.29
N PRO A 363 7.45 -5.93 -21.07
CA PRO A 363 6.61 -4.75 -21.22
C PRO A 363 6.18 -4.54 -22.68
N PRO A 364 4.86 -4.36 -22.93
CA PRO A 364 4.30 -4.20 -24.26
C PRO A 364 4.53 -2.78 -24.79
N LEU A 365 5.79 -2.45 -25.07
CA LEU A 365 6.19 -1.11 -25.49
C LEU A 365 6.00 -0.91 -27.00
N ARG A 366 5.59 0.31 -27.35
CA ARG A 366 5.48 0.79 -28.74
C ARG A 366 6.59 1.79 -29.06
N LYS A 367 6.82 2.08 -30.34
CA LYS A 367 7.83 3.06 -30.81
C LYS A 367 7.83 4.42 -30.07
N GLY A 368 6.68 4.81 -29.49
CA GLY A 368 6.60 6.01 -28.66
C GLY A 368 7.35 5.93 -27.33
N ALA A 369 7.65 4.72 -26.86
CA ALA A 369 8.36 4.49 -25.60
C ALA A 369 9.83 4.93 -25.66
N GLU A 370 10.48 4.81 -26.79
CA GLU A 370 11.88 5.15 -27.01
C GLU A 370 12.15 6.66 -27.06
N ARG A 371 11.07 7.46 -27.21
CA ARG A 371 11.18 8.92 -27.32
C ARG A 371 11.45 9.56 -25.97
N THR A 372 11.94 10.81 -25.99
CA THR A 372 12.15 11.60 -24.79
C THR A 372 10.85 11.88 -24.04
N PRO A 373 10.87 11.83 -22.69
CA PRO A 373 9.70 12.10 -21.86
C PRO A 373 9.05 13.46 -22.15
N GLY A 374 9.88 14.51 -22.35
CA GLY A 374 9.43 15.87 -22.68
C GLY A 374 8.62 15.97 -23.98
N THR A 375 8.77 15.02 -24.90
CA THR A 375 8.01 14.99 -26.15
C THR A 375 6.69 14.23 -26.02
N VAL A 376 6.66 13.14 -25.27
CA VAL A 376 5.51 12.22 -25.25
C VAL A 376 4.54 12.54 -24.12
N LEU A 377 5.06 12.76 -22.91
CA LEU A 377 4.23 12.92 -21.71
C LEU A 377 3.35 14.17 -21.75
N PRO A 378 3.85 15.38 -22.12
CA PRO A 378 3.00 16.56 -22.26
C PRO A 378 1.84 16.38 -23.22
N ARG A 379 2.07 15.71 -24.35
CA ARG A 379 1.02 15.44 -25.35
C ARG A 379 -0.09 14.56 -24.79
N ALA A 380 0.26 13.56 -23.97
CA ALA A 380 -0.71 12.71 -23.29
C ALA A 380 -1.54 13.51 -22.27
N LEU A 381 -0.87 14.34 -21.45
CA LEU A 381 -1.51 15.22 -20.48
C LEU A 381 -2.48 16.20 -21.13
N LEU A 382 -2.03 16.92 -22.16
CA LEU A 382 -2.85 17.90 -22.87
C LEU A 382 -4.06 17.27 -23.56
N LYS A 383 -3.94 16.04 -24.04
CA LYS A 383 -5.08 15.29 -24.59
C LYS A 383 -6.12 14.95 -23.53
N ASP A 384 -5.69 14.50 -22.34
CA ASP A 384 -6.60 14.20 -21.25
C ASP A 384 -7.20 15.48 -20.66
N TYR A 385 -6.43 16.58 -20.60
CA TYR A 385 -6.96 17.90 -20.27
C TYR A 385 -8.04 18.37 -21.27
N ALA A 386 -7.79 18.28 -22.57
CA ALA A 386 -8.76 18.67 -23.57
C ALA A 386 -10.10 17.89 -23.44
N ARG A 387 -10.03 16.62 -23.00
CA ARG A 387 -11.22 15.84 -22.68
C ARG A 387 -11.91 16.36 -21.42
N LEU A 388 -11.15 16.69 -20.37
CA LEU A 388 -11.67 17.29 -19.15
C LEU A 388 -12.38 18.60 -19.48
N ALA A 389 -11.72 19.49 -20.23
CA ALA A 389 -12.26 20.79 -20.62
C ALA A 389 -13.61 20.66 -21.30
N ARG A 390 -13.69 19.88 -22.40
CA ARG A 390 -14.96 19.69 -23.11
C ARG A 390 -16.08 19.17 -22.21
N ARG A 391 -15.78 18.25 -21.29
CA ARG A 391 -16.81 17.67 -20.40
C ARG A 391 -17.25 18.64 -19.31
N THR A 392 -16.32 19.40 -18.75
CA THR A 392 -16.64 20.41 -17.74
C THR A 392 -17.44 21.56 -18.35
N GLU A 393 -17.01 22.06 -19.51
CA GLU A 393 -17.71 23.13 -20.23
C GLU A 393 -19.12 22.69 -20.66
N HIS A 394 -19.27 21.46 -21.15
CA HIS A 394 -20.58 20.90 -21.45
C HIS A 394 -21.45 20.80 -20.19
N ALA A 395 -20.94 20.27 -19.09
CA ALA A 395 -21.72 20.18 -17.83
C ALA A 395 -22.16 21.56 -17.33
N LEU A 396 -21.29 22.57 -17.43
CA LEU A 396 -21.58 23.95 -17.01
C LEU A 396 -22.60 24.65 -17.96
N SER A 397 -22.77 24.19 -19.21
CA SER A 397 -23.73 24.75 -20.15
C SER A 397 -25.16 24.19 -19.97
N LEU A 398 -25.33 23.09 -19.24
CA LEU A 398 -26.64 22.48 -18.98
C LEU A 398 -27.38 23.22 -17.85
N ALA A 399 -28.69 23.19 -17.87
CA ALA A 399 -29.51 23.62 -16.74
C ALA A 399 -29.30 22.70 -15.51
N PRO A 400 -29.44 23.19 -14.26
CA PRO A 400 -29.45 22.36 -13.07
C PRO A 400 -30.44 21.19 -13.17
N GLY A 401 -30.04 19.99 -12.75
CA GLY A 401 -30.87 18.80 -12.79
C GLY A 401 -30.09 17.54 -13.15
N GLU A 402 -30.79 16.43 -13.33
CA GLU A 402 -30.22 15.09 -13.53
C GLU A 402 -29.25 15.01 -14.71
N GLU A 403 -29.58 15.65 -15.83
CA GLU A 403 -28.71 15.66 -17.02
C GLU A 403 -27.35 16.32 -16.71
N ARG A 404 -27.39 17.43 -15.95
CA ARG A 404 -26.18 18.10 -15.49
C ARG A 404 -25.40 17.25 -14.49
N ASP A 405 -26.06 16.57 -13.54
CA ASP A 405 -25.42 15.64 -12.59
C ASP A 405 -24.65 14.54 -13.32
N VAL A 406 -25.23 13.93 -14.36
CA VAL A 406 -24.60 12.92 -15.23
C VAL A 406 -23.39 13.50 -15.97
N ALA A 407 -23.49 14.74 -16.49
CA ALA A 407 -22.42 15.41 -17.19
C ALA A 407 -21.26 15.76 -16.24
N LEU A 408 -21.54 16.24 -15.02
CA LEU A 408 -20.55 16.51 -13.96
C LEU A 408 -19.84 15.23 -13.50
N HIS A 409 -20.57 14.12 -13.36
CA HIS A 409 -19.98 12.81 -13.11
C HIS A 409 -19.02 12.38 -14.24
N SER A 410 -19.37 12.65 -15.48
CA SER A 410 -18.53 12.41 -16.64
C SER A 410 -17.26 13.27 -16.62
N ALA A 411 -17.37 14.55 -16.22
CA ALA A 411 -16.23 15.45 -16.02
C ALA A 411 -15.32 14.96 -14.87
N ARG A 412 -15.88 14.49 -13.74
CA ARG A 412 -15.13 13.88 -12.63
C ARG A 412 -14.26 12.71 -13.09
N LYS A 413 -14.80 11.82 -13.94
CA LYS A 413 -14.02 10.70 -14.52
C LYS A 413 -12.86 11.21 -15.38
N ALA A 414 -13.06 12.31 -16.13
CA ALA A 414 -12.00 12.91 -16.93
C ALA A 414 -10.96 13.62 -16.06
N ALA A 415 -11.37 14.32 -14.99
CA ALA A 415 -10.48 14.96 -14.03
C ALA A 415 -9.57 13.94 -13.34
N LYS A 416 -10.13 12.82 -12.84
CA LYS A 416 -9.34 11.72 -12.26
C LYS A 416 -8.28 11.22 -13.25
N ARG A 417 -8.64 11.02 -14.51
CA ARG A 417 -7.71 10.55 -15.53
C ARG A 417 -6.59 11.56 -15.83
N ALA A 418 -6.92 12.84 -16.01
CA ALA A 418 -5.95 13.90 -16.25
C ALA A 418 -4.98 14.07 -15.06
N ARG A 419 -5.49 13.97 -13.82
CA ARG A 419 -4.68 14.00 -12.61
C ARG A 419 -3.69 12.84 -12.53
N TYR A 420 -4.13 11.60 -12.79
CA TYR A 420 -3.25 10.42 -12.74
C TYR A 420 -2.21 10.44 -13.88
N ALA A 421 -2.57 10.95 -15.05
CA ALA A 421 -1.61 11.17 -16.11
C ALA A 421 -0.52 12.19 -15.69
N ALA A 422 -0.90 13.29 -15.05
CA ALA A 422 0.04 14.27 -14.53
C ALA A 422 0.91 13.72 -13.40
N GLU A 423 0.33 12.90 -12.51
CA GLU A 423 1.06 12.19 -11.45
C GLU A 423 2.18 11.32 -12.04
N ALA A 424 1.87 10.51 -13.04
CA ALA A 424 2.85 9.66 -13.72
C ALA A 424 3.93 10.45 -14.47
N ALA A 425 3.62 11.66 -14.95
CA ALA A 425 4.57 12.50 -15.67
C ALA A 425 5.42 13.40 -14.76
N THR A 426 5.03 13.58 -13.50
CA THR A 426 5.72 14.50 -12.56
C THR A 426 7.20 14.16 -12.35
N PRO A 427 7.65 12.89 -12.22
CA PRO A 427 9.06 12.57 -12.09
C PRO A 427 9.93 13.04 -13.27
N ALA A 428 9.35 13.06 -14.48
CA ALA A 428 10.07 13.47 -15.69
C ALA A 428 9.96 14.98 -15.98
N LEU A 429 8.80 15.58 -15.72
CA LEU A 429 8.51 16.97 -16.11
C LEU A 429 8.63 17.96 -14.93
N GLY A 430 8.82 17.47 -13.71
CA GLY A 430 9.07 18.28 -12.53
C GLY A 430 7.93 19.22 -12.13
N LYS A 431 8.29 20.41 -11.65
CA LYS A 431 7.36 21.43 -11.13
C LYS A 431 6.19 21.79 -12.05
N PRO A 432 6.35 21.92 -13.39
CA PRO A 432 5.23 22.20 -14.30
C PRO A 432 4.12 21.15 -14.23
N ALA A 433 4.47 19.86 -14.26
CA ALA A 433 3.50 18.77 -14.15
C ALA A 433 2.85 18.72 -12.77
N ASP A 434 3.59 18.97 -11.69
CA ASP A 434 3.02 19.00 -10.33
C ASP A 434 2.04 20.16 -10.15
N ARG A 435 2.35 21.35 -10.66
CA ARG A 435 1.41 22.50 -10.64
C ARG A 435 0.14 22.18 -11.42
N PHE A 436 0.28 21.61 -12.60
CA PHE A 436 -0.87 21.18 -13.41
C PHE A 436 -1.70 20.12 -12.66
N ARG A 437 -1.05 19.11 -12.06
CA ARG A 437 -1.69 18.08 -11.24
C ARG A 437 -2.50 18.67 -10.09
N LYS A 438 -1.97 19.68 -9.38
CA LYS A 438 -2.65 20.37 -8.28
C LYS A 438 -3.93 21.06 -8.77
N ARG A 439 -3.87 21.79 -9.89
CA ARG A 439 -5.05 22.44 -10.48
C ARG A 439 -6.13 21.45 -10.91
N VAL A 440 -5.74 20.35 -11.53
CA VAL A 440 -6.70 19.29 -11.88
C VAL A 440 -7.26 18.60 -10.64
N LYS A 441 -6.47 18.51 -9.53
CA LYS A 441 -6.95 18.00 -8.25
C LYS A 441 -8.05 18.91 -7.67
N ASP A 442 -7.90 20.23 -7.74
CA ASP A 442 -8.91 21.17 -7.26
C ASP A 442 -10.25 20.91 -7.96
N VAL A 443 -10.26 20.86 -9.29
CA VAL A 443 -11.46 20.51 -10.09
C VAL A 443 -12.01 19.13 -9.72
N GLN A 444 -11.13 18.13 -9.54
CA GLN A 444 -11.55 16.78 -9.18
C GLN A 444 -12.21 16.73 -7.80
N SER A 445 -11.72 17.52 -6.82
CA SER A 445 -12.27 17.58 -5.47
C SER A 445 -13.68 18.15 -5.49
N THR A 446 -13.90 19.34 -6.07
CA THR A 446 -15.24 19.93 -6.18
C THR A 446 -16.22 19.02 -6.91
N LEU A 447 -15.81 18.39 -8.04
CA LEU A 447 -16.62 17.38 -8.73
C LEU A 447 -16.81 16.10 -7.91
N GLY A 448 -15.90 15.80 -6.99
CA GLY A 448 -16.00 14.71 -6.06
C GLY A 448 -17.12 14.93 -5.04
N ASP A 449 -17.03 16.06 -4.35
CA ASP A 449 -17.97 16.46 -3.33
C ASP A 449 -19.39 16.61 -3.90
N HIS A 450 -19.51 17.12 -5.15
CA HIS A 450 -20.79 17.16 -5.86
C HIS A 450 -21.36 15.75 -6.10
N GLN A 451 -20.57 14.82 -6.61
CA GLN A 451 -21.02 13.44 -6.83
C GLN A 451 -21.43 12.75 -5.53
N ASP A 452 -20.71 13.03 -4.45
CA ASP A 452 -21.00 12.46 -3.14
C ASP A 452 -22.33 13.02 -2.58
N SER A 453 -22.68 14.29 -2.88
CA SER A 453 -24.01 14.88 -2.61
C SER A 453 -25.13 14.21 -3.44
N VAL A 454 -24.89 13.94 -4.72
CA VAL A 454 -25.88 13.24 -5.58
C VAL A 454 -26.18 11.85 -5.01
N VAL A 455 -25.16 11.08 -4.66
CA VAL A 455 -25.33 9.73 -4.08
C VAL A 455 -26.03 9.80 -2.72
N ALA A 456 -25.69 10.80 -1.89
CA ALA A 456 -26.35 11.00 -0.60
C ALA A 456 -27.86 11.30 -0.78
N ARG A 457 -28.24 12.17 -1.74
CA ARG A 457 -29.64 12.49 -2.05
C ARG A 457 -30.43 11.24 -2.44
N GLU A 458 -29.88 10.42 -3.36
CA GLU A 458 -30.52 9.16 -3.78
C GLU A 458 -30.77 8.24 -2.59
N THR A 459 -29.77 8.09 -1.72
CA THR A 459 -29.86 7.23 -0.53
C THR A 459 -30.82 7.78 0.52
N LEU A 460 -30.80 9.08 0.79
CA LEU A 460 -31.72 9.72 1.74
C LEU A 460 -33.17 9.55 1.28
N ARG A 461 -33.42 9.66 -0.03
CA ARG A 461 -34.74 9.39 -0.62
C ARG A 461 -35.17 7.93 -0.43
N GLU A 462 -34.26 6.96 -0.69
CA GLU A 462 -34.53 5.53 -0.45
C GLU A 462 -34.90 5.26 1.01
N ILE A 463 -34.10 5.77 1.96
CA ILE A 463 -34.32 5.58 3.39
C ILE A 463 -35.64 6.26 3.82
N GLY A 464 -35.92 7.47 3.34
CA GLY A 464 -37.16 8.19 3.63
C GLY A 464 -38.42 7.44 3.15
N ILE A 465 -38.37 6.85 1.97
CA ILE A 465 -39.46 5.99 1.45
C ILE A 465 -39.65 4.75 2.34
N ALA A 466 -38.52 4.10 2.73
CA ALA A 466 -38.59 2.92 3.60
C ALA A 466 -39.09 3.26 5.01
N ALA A 467 -38.76 4.42 5.56
CA ALA A 467 -39.28 4.92 6.83
C ALA A 467 -40.77 5.17 6.76
N HIS A 468 -41.22 5.87 5.73
CA HIS A 468 -42.64 6.12 5.51
C HIS A 468 -43.46 4.83 5.37
N ALA A 469 -42.98 3.85 4.60
CA ALA A 469 -43.62 2.55 4.44
C ALA A 469 -43.71 1.75 5.76
N ALA A 470 -42.80 2.02 6.72
CA ALA A 470 -42.82 1.43 8.06
C ALA A 470 -43.69 2.22 9.07
N GLY A 471 -44.43 3.25 8.64
CA GLY A 471 -45.23 4.11 9.52
C GLY A 471 -44.39 5.12 10.32
N GLU A 472 -43.13 5.33 9.97
CA GLU A 472 -42.25 6.30 10.60
C GLU A 472 -42.30 7.64 9.85
N THR A 473 -41.97 8.74 10.54
CA THR A 473 -41.88 10.03 9.88
C THR A 473 -40.64 10.09 8.95
N ALA A 474 -40.85 10.63 7.75
CA ALA A 474 -39.76 10.89 6.79
C ALA A 474 -39.19 12.32 6.86
N PHE A 475 -39.61 13.13 7.85
CA PHE A 475 -39.26 14.55 7.95
C PHE A 475 -37.74 14.79 7.95
N THR A 476 -37.03 14.14 8.86
CA THR A 476 -35.55 14.32 8.97
C THR A 476 -34.85 13.90 7.69
N TRP A 477 -35.28 12.84 7.02
CA TRP A 477 -34.74 12.39 5.73
C TRP A 477 -34.97 13.41 4.62
N GLY A 478 -36.15 14.07 4.61
CA GLY A 478 -36.45 15.15 3.68
C GLY A 478 -35.62 16.40 3.96
N LEU A 479 -35.41 16.74 5.23
CA LEU A 479 -34.52 17.84 5.64
C LEU A 479 -33.09 17.63 5.14
N LEU A 480 -32.49 16.47 5.44
CA LEU A 480 -31.14 16.10 5.00
C LEU A 480 -31.02 16.05 3.46
N TYR A 481 -32.06 15.61 2.78
CA TYR A 481 -32.11 15.66 1.31
C TYR A 481 -32.03 17.08 0.79
N GLY A 482 -32.80 18.00 1.37
CA GLY A 482 -32.78 19.44 1.01
C GLY A 482 -31.42 20.09 1.27
N GLU A 483 -30.77 19.74 2.37
CA GLU A 483 -29.40 20.23 2.68
C GLU A 483 -28.39 19.75 1.65
N GLU A 484 -28.45 18.48 1.24
CA GLU A 484 -27.57 17.94 0.20
C GLU A 484 -27.87 18.54 -1.19
N GLU A 485 -29.12 18.89 -1.48
CA GLU A 485 -29.48 19.60 -2.70
C GLU A 485 -28.90 21.02 -2.72
N ALA A 486 -29.03 21.74 -1.62
CA ALA A 486 -28.46 23.07 -1.45
C ALA A 486 -26.92 23.05 -1.56
N ARG A 487 -26.27 22.04 -0.96
CA ARG A 487 -24.83 21.79 -1.05
C ARG A 487 -24.39 21.52 -2.48
N SER A 488 -25.11 20.65 -3.20
CA SER A 488 -24.85 20.38 -4.62
C SER A 488 -24.88 21.66 -5.45
N ALA A 489 -25.91 22.49 -5.27
CA ALA A 489 -26.02 23.78 -5.95
C ALA A 489 -24.88 24.77 -5.60
N ALA A 490 -24.40 24.77 -4.36
CA ALA A 490 -23.24 25.56 -3.94
C ALA A 490 -21.95 25.08 -4.64
N LEU A 491 -21.73 23.76 -4.70
CA LEU A 491 -20.57 23.16 -5.36
C LEU A 491 -20.56 23.41 -6.89
N GLU A 492 -21.72 23.49 -7.52
CA GLU A 492 -21.79 23.86 -8.93
C GLU A 492 -21.35 25.32 -9.18
N ARG A 493 -21.72 26.24 -8.30
CA ARG A 493 -21.24 27.62 -8.35
C ARG A 493 -19.73 27.70 -8.11
N GLU A 494 -19.24 27.00 -7.10
CA GLU A 494 -17.81 26.89 -6.79
C GLU A 494 -17.03 26.33 -7.97
N LEU A 495 -17.54 25.27 -8.63
CA LEU A 495 -16.90 24.66 -9.79
C LEU A 495 -16.63 25.67 -10.91
N THR A 496 -17.52 26.64 -11.12
CA THR A 496 -17.33 27.69 -12.11
C THR A 496 -16.07 28.50 -11.83
N VAL A 497 -15.84 28.86 -10.55
CA VAL A 497 -14.67 29.62 -10.10
C VAL A 497 -13.40 28.77 -10.19
N VAL A 498 -13.46 27.54 -9.67
CA VAL A 498 -12.34 26.58 -9.69
C VAL A 498 -11.93 26.26 -11.11
N TRP A 499 -12.91 26.09 -12.03
CA TRP A 499 -12.63 25.83 -13.44
C TRP A 499 -11.99 27.02 -14.13
N ALA A 500 -12.47 28.24 -13.90
CA ALA A 500 -11.89 29.44 -14.48
C ALA A 500 -10.40 29.59 -14.15
N GLU A 501 -9.99 29.32 -12.89
CA GLU A 501 -8.57 29.35 -12.50
C GLU A 501 -7.79 28.17 -13.08
N SER A 502 -8.35 26.95 -13.03
CA SER A 502 -7.67 25.72 -13.45
C SER A 502 -7.53 25.62 -14.97
N SER A 503 -8.38 26.30 -15.74
CA SER A 503 -8.35 26.33 -17.21
C SER A 503 -7.41 27.38 -17.80
N ARG A 504 -6.74 28.20 -17.00
CA ARG A 504 -5.80 29.24 -17.48
C ARG A 504 -4.69 28.64 -18.33
N ARG A 505 -4.40 29.29 -19.47
CA ARG A 505 -3.42 28.82 -20.46
C ARG A 505 -2.02 28.59 -19.88
N LYS A 506 -1.60 29.40 -18.89
CA LYS A 506 -0.28 29.32 -18.26
C LYS A 506 0.06 27.94 -17.69
N TRP A 507 -0.96 27.18 -17.21
CA TRP A 507 -0.74 25.84 -16.67
C TRP A 507 -0.42 24.79 -17.72
N ARG A 508 -0.91 25.01 -18.95
CA ARG A 508 -0.69 24.10 -20.08
C ARG A 508 0.57 24.45 -20.87
N SER A 509 0.81 25.76 -21.11
CA SER A 509 2.02 26.20 -21.82
C SER A 509 3.30 25.83 -21.08
N ALA A 510 3.29 25.84 -19.74
CA ALA A 510 4.42 25.42 -18.93
C ALA A 510 4.80 23.92 -19.08
N LEU A 511 3.92 23.09 -19.67
CA LEU A 511 4.22 21.67 -19.94
C LEU A 511 5.02 21.45 -21.23
N THR A 512 5.01 22.42 -22.14
CA THR A 512 5.58 22.29 -23.50
C THR A 512 6.72 23.28 -23.76
N GLY A 513 6.97 24.17 -22.83
CA GLY A 513 7.99 25.27 -22.86
C GLY A 513 9.24 24.89 -22.29
#